data_8c18816cd0ab96437708ebfc65ffd3a0
#
_entry.id   8c18816cd0ab96437708ebfc65ffd3a0
#
_cell.length_a   1.000
_cell.length_b   1.000
_cell.length_c   1.000
_cell.angle_alpha   90.00
_cell.angle_beta   90.00
_cell.angle_gamma   90.00
#
_symmetry.space_group_name_H-M   'P 1'
#
loop_
_entity.id
_entity.type
_entity.pdbx_description
1 polymer ?
#
loop_
_entity_poly.entity_id
_entity_poly.type
_entity_poly.pdbx_seq_one_letter_code
_entity_poly.pdbx_strand_id
1 'polypeptide(L)'
;MAEKSIDLDSTELCLIDCGITTLQDVPLKAHLISLNLHSNHISRIECLGHLRFLKHLDLSANQIDRIQGLEGLVSLKTLNLSCNLLSSVEGLSSLR
;
A
#
# COMPACT_ATOMS: atom_id res chain seq x y z
N MET A 1 17.75 17.91 14.51
CA MET A 1 17.35 16.56 14.42
C MET A 1 16.83 16.23 13.03
N ALA A 2 17.04 15.03 12.63
CA ALA A 2 16.59 14.64 11.32
C ALA A 2 15.10 14.39 11.33
N GLU A 3 14.42 14.95 10.41
CA GLU A 3 13.02 14.71 10.23
C GLU A 3 12.82 13.94 8.96
N LYS A 4 11.84 13.08 8.99
CA LYS A 4 11.45 12.47 7.75
C LYS A 4 10.79 13.52 6.91
N SER A 5 11.38 13.80 5.78
CA SER A 5 10.74 14.68 4.83
C SER A 5 10.16 13.81 3.72
N ILE A 6 8.96 14.16 3.32
CA ILE A 6 8.28 13.43 2.26
C ILE A 6 8.39 14.27 1.00
N ASP A 7 9.02 13.70 -0.01
CA ASP A 7 9.11 14.35 -1.31
C ASP A 7 7.86 13.97 -2.10
N LEU A 8 6.89 14.86 -2.11
CA LEU A 8 5.60 14.58 -2.74
C LEU A 8 5.68 14.53 -4.26
N ASP A 9 6.82 14.92 -4.83
CA ASP A 9 7.03 14.81 -6.27
C ASP A 9 7.69 13.50 -6.63
N SER A 10 8.10 12.71 -5.64
CA SER A 10 8.76 11.44 -5.91
C SER A 10 7.74 10.40 -6.38
N THR A 11 8.19 9.49 -7.22
CA THR A 11 7.36 8.35 -7.64
C THR A 11 7.43 7.22 -6.63
N GLU A 12 8.24 7.35 -5.58
CA GLU A 12 8.38 6.33 -4.55
C GLU A 12 8.06 6.92 -3.19
N LEU A 13 7.27 6.20 -2.42
CA LEU A 13 6.94 6.59 -1.06
C LEU A 13 7.21 5.40 -0.14
N CYS A 14 8.05 5.62 0.86
CA CYS A 14 8.45 4.56 1.78
C CYS A 14 8.23 5.07 3.20
N LEU A 15 7.26 4.49 3.89
CA LEU A 15 6.90 4.88 5.25
C LEU A 15 6.88 3.64 6.14
N ILE A 16 8.03 2.99 6.26
CA ILE A 16 8.19 1.78 7.04
C ILE A 16 8.16 2.10 8.53
N ASP A 17 7.37 1.35 9.30
CA ASP A 17 7.34 1.43 10.76
C ASP A 17 7.01 2.85 11.23
N CYS A 18 5.95 3.41 10.69
CA CYS A 18 5.55 4.78 11.00
C CYS A 18 4.27 4.86 11.83
N GLY A 19 3.77 3.72 12.30
CA GLY A 19 2.57 3.71 13.14
C GLY A 19 1.29 4.06 12.40
N ILE A 20 1.26 3.89 11.09
CA ILE A 20 0.11 4.26 10.29
C ILE A 20 -1.01 3.26 10.50
N THR A 21 -2.20 3.75 10.82
CA THR A 21 -3.36 2.90 11.03
C THR A 21 -4.36 2.94 9.89
N THR A 22 -4.33 4.00 9.08
CA THR A 22 -5.26 4.12 7.96
C THR A 22 -4.55 4.74 6.76
N LEU A 23 -4.89 4.25 5.58
CA LEU A 23 -4.31 4.78 4.35
C LEU A 23 -4.83 6.18 4.05
N GLN A 24 -5.88 6.62 4.74
CA GLN A 24 -6.38 7.99 4.58
C GLN A 24 -5.36 9.02 5.06
N ASP A 25 -4.42 8.61 5.91
CA ASP A 25 -3.40 9.51 6.44
C ASP A 25 -2.13 9.53 5.57
N VAL A 26 -2.11 8.79 4.49
CA VAL A 26 -0.92 8.65 3.65
C VAL A 26 -1.09 9.53 2.41
N PRO A 27 -0.05 10.30 2.04
CA PRO A 27 -0.16 11.18 0.86
C PRO A 27 -0.02 10.36 -0.43
N LEU A 28 -1.13 9.80 -0.86
CA LEU A 28 -1.18 8.90 -2.01
C LEU A 28 -1.39 9.70 -3.30
N LYS A 29 -0.31 10.19 -3.85
CA LYS A 29 -0.36 10.99 -5.08
C LYS A 29 -0.47 10.07 -6.29
N ALA A 30 -1.20 10.53 -7.31
CA ALA A 30 -1.54 9.70 -8.45
C ALA A 30 -0.33 9.23 -9.27
N HIS A 31 0.80 9.90 -9.14
CA HIS A 31 1.99 9.56 -9.93
C HIS A 31 2.88 8.51 -9.26
N LEU A 32 2.47 7.97 -8.12
CA LEU A 32 3.28 6.97 -7.43
C LEU A 32 3.46 5.71 -8.26
N ILE A 33 4.68 5.20 -8.24
CA ILE A 33 5.03 3.94 -8.90
C ILE A 33 5.35 2.87 -7.86
N SER A 34 5.91 3.27 -6.72
CA SER A 34 6.28 2.34 -5.67
C SER A 34 5.79 2.86 -4.33
N LEU A 35 5.16 1.99 -3.55
CA LEU A 35 4.63 2.35 -2.24
C LEU A 35 5.00 1.24 -1.25
N ASN A 36 5.76 1.60 -0.22
CA ASN A 36 6.19 0.66 0.79
C ASN A 36 5.67 1.09 2.16
N LEU A 37 4.76 0.31 2.70
CA LEU A 37 4.14 0.58 3.99
C LEU A 37 4.36 -0.59 4.96
N HIS A 38 5.48 -1.26 4.84
CA HIS A 38 5.86 -2.38 5.69
C HIS A 38 5.86 -1.99 7.17
N SER A 39 5.39 -2.87 8.02
CA SER A 39 5.42 -2.71 9.49
C SER A 39 4.65 -1.50 9.98
N ASN A 40 3.41 -1.42 9.60
CA ASN A 40 2.48 -0.43 10.15
C ASN A 40 1.33 -1.18 10.81
N HIS A 41 0.22 -0.51 11.01
CA HIS A 41 -0.96 -1.09 11.66
C HIS A 41 -2.20 -0.95 10.77
N ILE A 42 -2.00 -1.04 9.47
CA ILE A 42 -3.07 -0.88 8.50
C ILE A 42 -3.93 -2.13 8.51
N SER A 43 -5.23 -1.97 8.69
CA SER A 43 -6.15 -3.10 8.71
C SER A 43 -7.03 -3.18 7.47
N ARG A 44 -7.06 -2.12 6.66
CA ARG A 44 -7.95 -2.07 5.51
C ARG A 44 -7.21 -1.52 4.30
N ILE A 45 -7.34 -2.21 3.18
CA ILE A 45 -6.81 -1.71 1.92
C ILE A 45 -7.86 -0.79 1.32
N GLU A 46 -7.55 0.50 1.24
CA GLU A 46 -8.48 1.51 0.75
C GLU A 46 -7.70 2.66 0.14
N CYS A 47 -8.37 3.55 -0.53
CA CYS A 47 -7.79 4.80 -1.04
C CYS A 47 -6.72 4.59 -2.10
N LEU A 48 -6.64 3.41 -2.71
CA LEU A 48 -5.60 3.11 -3.69
C LEU A 48 -6.11 3.14 -5.13
N GLY A 49 -7.40 3.30 -5.34
CA GLY A 49 -8.00 3.11 -6.65
C GLY A 49 -7.53 4.06 -7.72
N HIS A 50 -6.98 5.21 -7.33
CA HIS A 50 -6.51 6.21 -8.29
C HIS A 50 -5.03 6.04 -8.65
N LEU A 51 -4.35 5.05 -8.05
CA LEU A 51 -2.91 4.86 -8.27
C LEU A 51 -2.70 3.99 -9.52
N ARG A 52 -3.00 4.57 -10.68
CA ARG A 52 -3.02 3.83 -11.94
C ARG A 52 -1.63 3.45 -12.43
N PHE A 53 -0.60 4.09 -11.91
CA PHE A 53 0.78 3.82 -12.33
C PHE A 53 1.56 3.01 -11.31
N LEU A 54 0.92 2.65 -10.18
CA LEU A 54 1.60 1.92 -9.12
C LEU A 54 1.98 0.53 -9.61
N LYS A 55 3.26 0.21 -9.48
CA LYS A 55 3.81 -1.07 -9.93
C LYS A 55 4.21 -1.96 -8.76
N HIS A 56 4.63 -1.37 -7.65
CA HIS A 56 5.13 -2.12 -6.51
C HIS A 56 4.44 -1.66 -5.25
N LEU A 57 3.80 -2.60 -4.55
CA LEU A 57 3.06 -2.30 -3.32
C LEU A 57 3.48 -3.30 -2.25
N ASP A 58 4.00 -2.78 -1.15
CA ASP A 58 4.38 -3.60 0.00
C ASP A 58 3.53 -3.19 1.19
N LEU A 59 2.64 -4.09 1.59
CA LEU A 59 1.79 -3.93 2.76
C LEU A 59 2.08 -5.03 3.78
N SER A 60 3.28 -5.61 3.75
CA SER A 60 3.62 -6.69 4.64
C SER A 60 3.73 -6.21 6.08
N ALA A 61 3.52 -7.12 7.01
CA ALA A 61 3.61 -6.87 8.45
C ALA A 61 2.65 -5.77 8.89
N ASN A 62 1.42 -5.88 8.45
CA ASN A 62 0.32 -5.01 8.88
C ASN A 62 -0.75 -5.89 9.52
N GLN A 63 -1.97 -5.42 9.56
CA GLN A 63 -3.07 -6.13 10.21
C GLN A 63 -4.23 -6.33 9.24
N ILE A 64 -3.93 -6.48 7.97
CA ILE A 64 -4.92 -6.62 6.92
C ILE A 64 -5.54 -8.01 7.00
N ASP A 65 -6.86 -8.08 7.10
CA ASP A 65 -7.56 -9.34 7.21
C ASP A 65 -8.36 -9.70 5.96
N ARG A 66 -8.37 -8.82 4.98
CA ARG A 66 -9.15 -9.05 3.76
C ARG A 66 -8.48 -8.39 2.58
N ILE A 67 -8.40 -9.11 1.48
CA ILE A 67 -7.87 -8.56 0.23
C ILE A 67 -9.02 -7.91 -0.51
N GLN A 68 -8.96 -6.59 -0.61
CA GLN A 68 -9.98 -5.80 -1.30
C GLN A 68 -9.34 -4.50 -1.74
N GLY A 69 -10.03 -3.72 -2.56
CA GLY A 69 -9.58 -2.39 -2.90
C GLY A 69 -8.40 -2.34 -3.85
N LEU A 70 -8.09 -3.43 -4.54
CA LEU A 70 -6.96 -3.50 -5.45
C LEU A 70 -7.36 -3.35 -6.92
N GLU A 71 -8.64 -3.18 -7.19
CA GLU A 71 -9.15 -3.23 -8.56
C GLU A 71 -8.62 -2.13 -9.45
N GLY A 72 -8.34 -0.96 -8.88
CA GLY A 72 -7.85 0.16 -9.65
C GLY A 72 -6.36 0.12 -9.95
N LEU A 73 -5.64 -0.86 -9.42
CA LEU A 73 -4.19 -0.92 -9.56
C LEU A 73 -3.82 -1.66 -10.84
N VAL A 74 -4.12 -1.02 -11.97
CA VAL A 74 -4.02 -1.69 -13.27
C VAL A 74 -2.59 -1.91 -13.73
N SER A 75 -1.61 -1.26 -13.12
CA SER A 75 -0.20 -1.42 -13.47
C SER A 75 0.58 -2.26 -12.47
N LEU A 76 -0.08 -2.78 -11.44
CA LEU A 76 0.61 -3.46 -10.35
C LEU A 76 1.34 -4.71 -10.83
N LYS A 77 2.61 -4.83 -10.47
CA LYS A 77 3.47 -5.94 -10.84
C LYS A 77 3.87 -6.78 -9.64
N THR A 78 4.12 -6.16 -8.49
CA THR A 78 4.49 -6.88 -7.29
C THR A 78 3.62 -6.43 -6.13
N LEU A 79 3.20 -7.39 -5.33
CA LEU A 79 2.35 -7.15 -4.17
C LEU A 79 2.84 -8.06 -3.05
N ASN A 80 3.19 -7.44 -1.92
CA ASN A 80 3.61 -8.19 -0.74
C ASN A 80 2.62 -7.96 0.37
N LEU A 81 1.89 -9.02 0.73
CA LEU A 81 0.91 -8.99 1.82
C LEU A 81 1.29 -9.98 2.92
N SER A 82 2.56 -10.37 2.99
CA SER A 82 2.98 -11.35 3.99
C SER A 82 2.87 -10.76 5.39
N CYS A 83 2.74 -11.64 6.38
CA CYS A 83 2.67 -11.27 7.79
C CYS A 83 1.49 -10.34 8.07
N ASN A 84 0.36 -10.67 7.52
CA ASN A 84 -0.90 -10.01 7.80
C ASN A 84 -1.86 -11.03 8.42
N LEU A 85 -3.12 -10.68 8.52
CA LEU A 85 -4.13 -11.53 9.16
C LEU A 85 -5.08 -12.13 8.15
N LEU A 86 -4.59 -12.41 6.95
CA LEU A 86 -5.42 -12.89 5.87
C LEU A 86 -5.88 -14.32 6.14
N SER A 87 -7.17 -14.56 5.95
CA SER A 87 -7.74 -15.89 6.07
C SER A 87 -8.33 -16.37 4.75
N SER A 88 -8.22 -15.58 3.71
CA SER A 88 -8.83 -15.88 2.42
C SER A 88 -7.98 -15.23 1.33
N VAL A 89 -8.00 -15.81 0.13
CA VAL A 89 -7.31 -15.24 -1.02
C VAL A 89 -8.29 -14.58 -1.98
N GLU A 90 -9.49 -14.34 -1.53
CA GLU A 90 -10.45 -13.58 -2.34
C GLU A 90 -9.89 -12.21 -2.64
N GLY A 91 -10.14 -11.73 -3.83
CA GLY A 91 -9.65 -10.43 -4.25
C GLY A 91 -8.39 -10.50 -5.08
N LEU A 92 -7.64 -11.61 -5.01
CA LEU A 92 -6.46 -11.76 -5.84
C LEU A 92 -6.80 -12.08 -7.29
N SER A 93 -8.01 -12.55 -7.53
CA SER A 93 -8.41 -12.91 -8.89
C SER A 93 -8.51 -11.70 -9.81
N SER A 94 -8.58 -10.50 -9.25
CA SER A 94 -8.60 -9.28 -10.06
C SER A 94 -7.22 -8.84 -10.52
N LEU A 95 -6.17 -9.48 -10.01
CA LEU A 95 -4.79 -9.16 -10.39
C LEU A 95 -4.34 -10.08 -11.50
N ARG A 96 -3.47 -9.58 -12.34
CA ARG A 96 -2.92 -10.33 -13.46
C ARG A 96 -1.42 -10.45 -13.36
#